data_6c283318a107190deee688f72102b7b8
#
_entry.id   6c283318a107190deee688f72102b7b8
#
_cell.length_a   1.000
_cell.length_b   1.000
_cell.length_c   1.000
_cell.angle_alpha   90.00
_cell.angle_beta   90.00
_cell.angle_gamma   90.00
#
_symmetry.space_group_name_H-M   'P 1'
#
loop_
_entity.id
_entity.type
_entity.pdbx_description
1 polymer ?
#
loop_
_entity_poly.entity_id
_entity_poly.type
_entity_poly.pdbx_seq_one_letter_code
_entity_poly.pdbx_strand_id
1 'polypeptide(L)' 'SYLMHAFKRHTGCTLHQYILQKRLIQAAARIRAGDPVVASALAAGFSDYTTFLKAFRRQYGFAPGKLRG' A
#
# COMPACT_ATOMS: atom_id res chain seq x y z
N SER A 1 -20.83 4.56 -7.77
CA SER A 1 -21.34 3.63 -8.76
C SER A 1 -21.78 2.32 -8.12
N TYR A 2 -22.56 1.55 -8.85
CA TYR A 2 -23.07 0.26 -8.37
C TYR A 2 -21.93 -0.70 -8.02
N LEU A 3 -20.93 -0.78 -8.88
CA LEU A 3 -19.80 -1.69 -8.69
C LEU A 3 -19.05 -1.38 -7.38
N MET A 4 -18.84 -0.11 -7.10
CA MET A 4 -18.12 0.29 -5.87
C MET A 4 -18.96 0.00 -4.63
N HIS A 5 -20.27 0.20 -4.70
CA HIS A 5 -21.16 -0.12 -3.58
C HIS A 5 -21.19 -1.62 -3.31
N ALA A 6 -21.26 -2.43 -4.37
CA ALA A 6 -21.27 -3.89 -4.22
C ALA A 6 -19.95 -4.36 -3.61
N PHE A 7 -18.82 -3.80 -4.05
CA PHE A 7 -17.51 -4.16 -3.49
C PHE A 7 -17.43 -3.86 -1.99
N LYS A 8 -17.89 -2.68 -1.59
CA LYS A 8 -17.87 -2.27 -0.19
C LYS A 8 -18.73 -3.20 0.68
N ARG A 9 -19.88 -3.62 0.16
CA ARG A 9 -20.77 -4.51 0.90
C ARG A 9 -20.15 -5.86 1.18
N HIS A 10 -19.31 -6.37 0.26
CA HIS A 10 -18.69 -7.68 0.41
C HIS A 10 -17.40 -7.65 1.21
N THR A 11 -16.62 -6.57 1.12
CA THR A 11 -15.29 -6.52 1.71
C THR A 11 -15.20 -5.60 2.92
N GLY A 12 -16.19 -4.72 3.13
CA GLY A 12 -16.16 -3.74 4.21
C GLY A 12 -15.28 -2.54 3.96
N CYS A 13 -14.72 -2.41 2.74
CA CYS A 13 -13.90 -1.26 2.36
C CYS A 13 -14.22 -0.84 0.93
N THR A 14 -13.83 0.38 0.57
CA THR A 14 -14.01 0.85 -0.80
C THR A 14 -13.03 0.16 -1.73
N LEU A 15 -13.34 0.18 -3.04
CA LEU A 15 -12.41 -0.36 -4.04
C LEU A 15 -11.06 0.36 -3.98
N HIS A 16 -11.07 1.68 -3.80
CA HIS A 16 -9.85 2.46 -3.68
C HIS A 16 -9.00 2.00 -2.50
N GLN A 17 -9.63 1.79 -1.34
CA GLN A 17 -8.93 1.31 -0.14
C GLN A 17 -8.36 -0.09 -0.34
N TYR A 18 -9.10 -0.96 -1.04
CA TYR A 18 -8.63 -2.31 -1.33
C TYR A 18 -7.38 -2.28 -2.21
N ILE A 19 -7.42 -1.48 -3.29
CA ILE A 19 -6.27 -1.35 -4.19
C ILE A 19 -5.06 -0.80 -3.43
N LEU A 20 -5.29 0.20 -2.59
CA LEU A 20 -4.22 0.80 -1.80
C LEU A 20 -3.57 -0.22 -0.87
N GLN A 21 -4.38 -1.04 -0.19
CA GLN A 21 -3.87 -2.10 0.67
C GLN A 21 -3.04 -3.11 -0.11
N LYS A 22 -3.50 -3.52 -1.30
CA LYS A 22 -2.76 -4.45 -2.14
C LYS A 22 -1.41 -3.89 -2.55
N ARG A 23 -1.37 -2.61 -2.92
CA ARG A 23 -0.12 -1.94 -3.27
C ARG A 23 0.84 -1.88 -2.08
N LEU A 24 0.31 -1.61 -0.89
CA LEU A 24 1.14 -1.58 0.32
C LEU A 24 1.74 -2.95 0.64
N ILE A 25 0.95 -4.01 0.49
CA ILE A 25 1.42 -5.38 0.71
C ILE A 25 2.55 -5.72 -0.27
N GLN A 26 2.38 -5.37 -1.55
CA GLN A 26 3.39 -5.62 -2.56
C GLN A 26 4.68 -4.86 -2.27
N ALA A 27 4.56 -3.58 -1.89
CA ALA A 27 5.72 -2.78 -1.54
C ALA A 27 6.44 -3.34 -0.33
N ALA A 28 5.69 -3.73 0.71
CA ALA A 28 6.28 -4.30 1.92
C ALA A 28 7.06 -5.58 1.61
N ALA A 29 6.52 -6.44 0.75
CA ALA A 29 7.20 -7.68 0.37
C ALA A 29 8.53 -7.39 -0.32
N ARG A 30 8.56 -6.40 -1.23
CA ARG A 30 9.80 -6.02 -1.91
C ARG A 30 10.83 -5.44 -0.95
N ILE A 31 10.39 -4.62 0.00
CA ILE A 31 11.28 -4.03 0.98
C ILE A 31 11.89 -5.11 1.87
N ARG A 32 11.08 -6.08 2.29
CA ARG A 32 11.58 -7.21 3.08
C ARG A 32 12.57 -8.07 2.32
N ALA A 33 12.41 -8.14 1.00
CA ALA A 33 13.34 -8.88 0.14
C ALA A 33 14.65 -8.13 -0.10
N GLY A 34 14.77 -6.88 0.37
CA GLY A 34 15.98 -6.10 0.26
C GLY A 34 15.96 -4.98 -0.76
N ASP A 35 14.84 -4.80 -1.45
CA ASP A 35 14.72 -3.72 -2.44
C ASP A 35 14.71 -2.35 -1.76
N PRO A 36 15.21 -1.30 -2.44
CA PRO A 36 15.11 0.06 -1.91
C PRO A 36 13.66 0.46 -1.67
N VAL A 37 13.41 1.25 -0.63
CA VAL A 37 12.05 1.65 -0.25
C VAL A 37 11.35 2.42 -1.37
N VAL A 38 12.04 3.42 -1.95
CA VAL A 38 11.45 4.25 -3.01
C VAL A 38 11.12 3.40 -4.24
N ALA A 39 12.05 2.54 -4.66
CA ALA A 39 11.83 1.67 -5.82
C ALA A 39 10.67 0.70 -5.56
N SER A 40 10.56 0.17 -4.35
CA SER A 40 9.46 -0.72 -3.98
C SER A 40 8.12 -0.03 -4.07
N ALA A 41 8.03 1.21 -3.60
CA ALA A 41 6.80 1.99 -3.67
C ALA A 41 6.37 2.24 -5.11
N LEU A 42 7.30 2.65 -5.96
CA LEU A 42 6.99 2.92 -7.36
C LEU A 42 6.60 1.65 -8.11
N ALA A 43 7.32 0.55 -7.86
CA ALA A 43 6.99 -0.74 -8.48
C ALA A 43 5.62 -1.26 -8.06
N ALA A 44 5.19 -0.92 -6.85
CA ALA A 44 3.87 -1.33 -6.35
C ALA A 44 2.73 -0.46 -6.89
N GLY A 45 3.03 0.60 -7.64
CA GLY A 45 2.03 1.42 -8.29
C GLY A 45 1.74 2.76 -7.65
N PHE A 46 2.54 3.18 -6.67
CA PHE A 46 2.38 4.51 -6.08
C PHE A 46 2.97 5.56 -7.01
N SER A 47 2.24 6.66 -7.18
CA SER A 47 2.67 7.74 -8.09
C SER A 47 3.81 8.58 -7.50
N ASP A 48 3.90 8.67 -6.17
CA ASP A 48 4.96 9.40 -5.51
C ASP A 48 5.25 8.76 -4.14
N TYR A 49 6.44 9.08 -3.63
CA TYR A 49 6.88 8.50 -2.35
C TYR A 49 6.08 9.04 -1.16
N THR A 50 5.71 10.31 -1.19
CA THR A 50 4.97 10.92 -0.08
C THR A 50 3.64 10.23 0.15
N THR A 51 2.89 9.95 -0.93
CA THR A 51 1.63 9.23 -0.84
C THR A 51 1.84 7.84 -0.24
N PHE A 52 2.86 7.13 -0.71
CA PHE A 52 3.21 5.81 -0.18
C PHE A 52 3.53 5.89 1.31
N LEU A 53 4.37 6.85 1.69
CA LEU A 53 4.82 6.96 3.08
C LEU A 53 3.64 7.20 4.03
N LYS A 54 2.74 8.10 3.66
CA LYS A 54 1.55 8.38 4.47
C LYS A 54 0.67 7.15 4.61
N ALA A 55 0.42 6.46 3.49
CA ALA A 55 -0.42 5.27 3.50
C ALA A 55 0.22 4.14 4.31
N PHE A 56 1.53 3.96 4.16
CA PHE A 56 2.25 2.91 4.88
C PHE A 56 2.19 3.14 6.39
N ARG A 57 2.50 4.37 6.83
CA ARG A 57 2.49 4.68 8.26
C ARG A 57 1.10 4.57 8.86
N ARG A 58 0.09 4.91 8.08
CA ARG A 58 -1.30 4.80 8.54
C ARG A 58 -1.70 3.33 8.72
N GLN A 59 -1.25 2.47 7.81
CA GLN A 59 -1.61 1.04 7.82
C GLN A 59 -0.79 0.26 8.85
N TYR A 60 0.51 0.51 8.94
CA TYR A 60 1.41 -0.30 9.75
C TYR A 60 1.86 0.38 11.04
N GLY A 61 1.73 1.69 11.15
CA GLY A 61 2.07 2.43 12.36
C GLY A 61 3.55 2.74 12.53
N PHE A 62 4.38 2.47 11.52
CA PHE A 62 5.81 2.78 11.54
C PHE A 62 6.31 3.07 10.13
N ALA A 63 7.52 3.61 10.03
CA ALA A 63 8.09 3.97 8.73
C ALA A 63 8.55 2.71 7.98
N PRO A 64 8.43 2.71 6.62
CA PRO A 64 8.78 1.52 5.83
C PRO A 64 10.25 1.11 5.94
N GLY A 65 11.15 2.02 6.27
CA GLY A 65 12.56 1.68 6.46
C GLY A 65 12.80 0.63 7.53
N LYS A 66 11.90 0.47 8.49
CA LYS A 66 12.04 -0.54 9.54
C LYS A 66 11.91 -1.96 9.01
N LEU A 67 11.31 -2.16 7.84
CA LEU A 67 11.19 -3.49 7.26
C LEU A 67 12.51 -4.03 6.74
N ARG A 68 13.47 -3.13 6.45
CA ARG A 68 14.77 -3.54 5.92
C ARG A 68 15.74 -3.99 7.01
N GLY A 69 15.48 -3.53 8.18
CA GLY A 69 16.38 -3.77 9.28
C GLY A 69 16.03 -4.86 10.17
#